data_26a548e22be59ca7945db6b09b17a1bf
#
_entry.id   26a548e22be59ca7945db6b09b17a1bf
#
_cell.length_a   1.000
_cell.length_b   1.000
_cell.length_c   1.000
_cell.angle_alpha   90.00
_cell.angle_beta   90.00
_cell.angle_gamma   90.00
#
_symmetry.space_group_name_H-M   'P 1'
#
loop_
_entity.id
_entity.type
_entity.pdbx_description
1 polymer ?
#
loop_
_entity_poly.entity_id
_entity_poly.type
_entity_poly.pdbx_seq_one_letter_code
_entity_poly.pdbx_strand_id
1 'polypeptide(L)'
;MWIDNRILPLKLSSVMRPTHVLALAGVSLSLLSTAQADIETSIGAGYTSDYVFRGANNGADLFDATIGVSGSGTSFDWAAGLWLASFDGGNELDIFASASKSLSDNLDLSVGVTSYSYFGGLTDANDLEPYISLGTALGGIDLSVGAYYDESDNYDHDIYWEITAGYSMEVSGNMTLGLTGVLGHFDDGPRDTYYGVTAGLSIAASDSITVTPHVTHIIDGADGDETFAGVKVGFGF
;
A
#
# COMPACT_ATOMS: atom_id res chain seq x y z
N MET A 1 35.98 -5.48 41.07
CA MET A 1 35.11 -4.43 40.50
C MET A 1 34.59 -4.96 39.17
N TRP A 2 33.44 -5.64 39.22
CA TRP A 2 32.82 -6.31 38.07
C TRP A 2 31.84 -5.34 37.44
N ILE A 3 32.01 -5.03 36.18
CA ILE A 3 31.08 -4.23 35.38
C ILE A 3 30.07 -5.22 34.75
N ASP A 4 28.85 -5.15 35.26
CA ASP A 4 27.70 -5.95 34.80
C ASP A 4 27.13 -5.30 33.51
N ASN A 5 27.50 -5.84 32.38
CA ASN A 5 27.01 -5.44 31.07
C ASN A 5 25.71 -6.22 30.75
N ARG A 6 24.60 -5.86 31.39
CA ARG A 6 23.27 -6.31 30.97
C ARG A 6 22.81 -5.48 29.82
N ILE A 7 23.01 -6.01 28.61
CA ILE A 7 22.28 -5.57 27.44
C ILE A 7 20.83 -6.01 27.65
N LEU A 8 19.97 -5.05 27.99
CA LEU A 8 18.53 -5.24 28.02
C LEU A 8 18.07 -5.52 26.57
N PRO A 9 17.31 -6.60 26.32
CA PRO A 9 16.71 -6.78 25.03
C PRO A 9 15.70 -5.66 24.80
N LEU A 10 15.93 -4.85 23.76
CA LEU A 10 14.94 -3.93 23.23
C LEU A 10 13.67 -4.74 22.92
N LYS A 11 12.63 -4.54 23.73
CA LYS A 11 11.29 -5.01 23.41
C LYS A 11 10.85 -4.29 22.13
N LEU A 12 10.96 -4.97 21.01
CA LEU A 12 10.15 -4.66 19.84
C LEU A 12 8.69 -4.95 20.19
N SER A 13 7.99 -3.98 20.71
CA SER A 13 6.55 -4.02 20.92
C SER A 13 5.94 -2.72 20.46
N SER A 14 5.89 -2.56 19.17
CA SER A 14 4.79 -1.92 18.45
C SER A 14 4.85 -2.45 17.04
N VAL A 15 4.08 -3.51 16.78
CA VAL A 15 3.71 -3.88 15.42
C VAL A 15 3.01 -2.66 14.86
N MET A 16 3.69 -1.90 14.02
CA MET A 16 3.05 -0.89 13.19
C MET A 16 2.03 -1.64 12.34
N ARG A 17 0.77 -1.39 12.62
CA ARG A 17 -0.32 -1.92 11.81
C ARG A 17 -0.24 -1.21 10.47
N PRO A 18 -0.18 -1.93 9.35
CA PRO A 18 -0.16 -1.30 8.03
C PRO A 18 -1.44 -0.49 7.86
N THR A 19 -1.30 0.82 7.77
CA THR A 19 -2.37 1.67 7.27
C THR A 19 -2.49 1.34 5.80
N HIS A 20 -3.57 0.69 5.41
CA HIS A 20 -3.85 0.30 4.03
C HIS A 20 -4.09 1.56 3.21
N VAL A 21 -3.06 2.06 2.59
CA VAL A 21 -3.16 3.09 1.58
C VAL A 21 -2.63 2.46 0.30
N LEU A 22 -3.53 2.28 -0.64
CA LEU A 22 -3.33 1.73 -1.98
C LEU A 22 -2.85 0.28 -2.02
N ALA A 23 -3.76 -0.63 -2.31
CA ALA A 23 -3.50 -2.01 -2.68
C ALA A 23 -2.93 -2.13 -4.10
N LEU A 24 -1.95 -1.31 -4.40
CA LEU A 24 -1.13 -1.44 -5.58
C LEU A 24 0.31 -1.47 -5.14
N ALA A 25 0.89 -2.64 -5.24
CA ALA A 25 2.21 -2.97 -4.76
C ALA A 25 2.37 -2.75 -3.25
N GLY A 26 1.76 -3.65 -2.46
CA GLY A 26 1.93 -3.73 -1.02
C GLY A 26 3.37 -3.98 -0.61
N VAL A 27 4.13 -2.90 -0.48
CA VAL A 27 5.34 -2.89 0.30
C VAL A 27 5.13 -1.83 1.36
N SER A 28 4.72 -2.29 2.55
CA SER A 28 4.60 -1.44 3.73
C SER A 28 5.96 -0.83 4.05
N LEU A 29 6.08 0.47 3.91
CA LEU A 29 7.18 1.20 4.53
C LEU A 29 6.93 1.19 6.04
N SER A 30 7.60 0.30 6.76
CA SER A 30 7.61 0.34 8.22
C SER A 30 8.59 1.42 8.66
N LEU A 31 8.07 2.55 9.14
CA LEU A 31 8.85 3.61 9.75
C LEU A 31 9.01 3.34 11.23
N LEU A 32 10.22 3.49 11.74
CA LEU A 32 10.52 3.40 13.17
C LEU A 32 10.10 4.72 13.83
N SER A 33 9.13 4.67 14.76
CA SER A 33 8.70 5.83 15.54
C SER A 33 9.31 5.87 16.94
N THR A 34 9.67 7.06 17.38
CA THR A 34 9.96 7.39 18.79
C THR A 34 8.79 8.18 19.37
N ALA A 35 8.32 7.79 20.54
CA ALA A 35 7.05 8.21 21.12
C ALA A 35 6.98 9.69 21.54
N GLN A 36 6.26 10.46 20.73
CA GLN A 36 5.60 11.72 21.08
C GLN A 36 4.57 11.96 19.98
N ALA A 37 3.48 12.71 20.13
CA ALA A 37 2.45 12.83 19.07
C ALA A 37 3.11 13.19 17.71
N ASP A 38 3.70 12.23 17.08
CA ASP A 38 4.75 12.39 16.10
C ASP A 38 4.10 12.35 14.72
N ILE A 39 4.33 13.40 14.00
CA ILE A 39 4.06 13.40 12.55
C ILE A 39 5.22 12.65 11.91
N GLU A 40 4.92 11.54 11.26
CA GLU A 40 5.87 10.79 10.45
C GLU A 40 5.78 11.24 9.01
N THR A 41 6.92 11.40 8.36
CA THR A 41 6.99 11.74 6.94
C THR A 41 7.69 10.62 6.20
N SER A 42 7.13 10.23 5.06
CA SER A 42 7.70 9.23 4.17
C SER A 42 7.84 9.78 2.76
N ILE A 43 8.91 9.37 2.08
CA ILE A 43 9.12 9.61 0.66
C ILE A 43 9.45 8.27 0.02
N GLY A 44 8.86 8.00 -1.13
CA GLY A 44 9.14 6.81 -1.92
C GLY A 44 9.36 7.15 -3.38
N ALA A 45 10.08 6.28 -4.07
CA ALA A 45 10.17 6.27 -5.53
C ALA A 45 10.29 4.83 -6.03
N GLY A 46 9.78 4.57 -7.22
CA GLY A 46 9.78 3.23 -7.78
C GLY A 46 9.89 3.18 -9.29
N TYR A 47 10.19 1.99 -9.76
CA TYR A 47 10.04 1.56 -11.13
C TYR A 47 9.37 0.20 -11.16
N THR A 48 8.39 0.03 -12.06
CA THR A 48 7.76 -1.26 -12.33
C THR A 48 7.62 -1.42 -13.84
N SER A 49 7.86 -2.63 -14.36
CA SER A 49 7.83 -2.88 -15.81
C SER A 49 6.47 -2.58 -16.43
N ASP A 50 5.40 -2.69 -15.67
CA ASP A 50 4.03 -2.46 -16.12
C ASP A 50 3.23 -1.75 -15.02
N TYR A 51 2.30 -0.88 -15.41
CA TYR A 51 1.32 -0.28 -14.54
C TYR A 51 0.01 -1.07 -14.59
N VAL A 52 -0.18 -1.98 -13.65
CA VAL A 52 -1.41 -2.76 -13.53
C VAL A 52 -2.21 -2.27 -12.32
N PHE A 53 -3.40 -1.73 -12.57
CA PHE A 53 -4.33 -1.23 -11.56
C PHE A 53 -5.60 -2.07 -11.53
N ARG A 54 -5.89 -2.69 -10.38
CA ARG A 54 -7.09 -3.54 -10.21
C ARG A 54 -7.28 -4.56 -11.33
N GLY A 55 -6.20 -5.25 -11.68
CA GLY A 55 -6.21 -6.27 -12.71
C GLY A 55 -6.24 -5.76 -14.15
N ALA A 56 -6.18 -4.46 -14.40
CA ALA A 56 -6.11 -3.88 -15.74
C ALA A 56 -4.73 -3.26 -15.98
N ASN A 57 -4.12 -3.53 -17.13
CA ASN A 57 -2.85 -2.96 -17.56
C ASN A 57 -3.08 -1.58 -18.19
N ASN A 58 -2.56 -0.55 -17.55
CA ASN A 58 -2.66 0.84 -18.01
C ASN A 58 -1.46 1.29 -18.86
N GLY A 59 -0.39 0.49 -18.92
CA GLY A 59 0.80 0.78 -19.73
C GLY A 59 2.08 0.20 -19.15
N ALA A 60 3.14 0.30 -19.90
CA ALA A 60 4.47 -0.16 -19.50
C ALA A 60 5.29 0.96 -18.84
N ASP A 61 6.44 0.58 -18.26
CA ASP A 61 7.45 1.49 -17.75
C ASP A 61 6.94 2.51 -16.71
N LEU A 62 6.26 2.03 -15.67
CA LEU A 62 5.79 2.86 -14.58
C LEU A 62 6.97 3.39 -13.74
N PHE A 63 7.15 4.71 -13.73
CA PHE A 63 7.96 5.43 -12.74
C PHE A 63 7.05 6.14 -11.77
N ASP A 64 7.23 5.93 -10.48
CA ASP A 64 6.39 6.54 -9.45
C ASP A 64 7.18 7.23 -8.35
N ALA A 65 6.54 8.20 -7.71
CA ALA A 65 7.02 8.85 -6.50
C ALA A 65 5.87 9.11 -5.54
N THR A 66 6.13 8.92 -4.25
CA THR A 66 5.15 9.12 -3.17
C THR A 66 5.70 10.06 -2.12
N ILE A 67 4.86 10.92 -1.59
CA ILE A 67 5.12 11.67 -0.35
C ILE A 67 3.92 11.43 0.57
N GLY A 68 4.18 11.02 1.81
CA GLY A 68 3.15 10.77 2.81
C GLY A 68 3.49 11.42 4.13
N VAL A 69 2.44 11.77 4.86
CA VAL A 69 2.50 12.20 6.25
C VAL A 69 1.45 11.43 7.04
N SER A 70 1.78 11.03 8.25
CA SER A 70 0.86 10.34 9.15
C SER A 70 1.05 10.78 10.59
N GLY A 71 0.05 10.53 11.40
CA GLY A 71 0.13 10.82 12.82
C GLY A 71 -0.92 10.08 13.62
N SER A 72 -0.65 9.89 14.92
CA SER A 72 -1.54 9.23 15.85
C SER A 72 -2.26 10.26 16.72
N GLY A 73 -3.58 10.15 16.76
CA GLY A 73 -4.43 10.93 17.63
C GLY A 73 -4.93 10.12 18.84
N THR A 74 -5.58 10.79 19.77
CA THR A 74 -6.17 10.11 20.94
C THR A 74 -7.37 9.22 20.60
N SER A 75 -8.00 9.42 19.46
CA SER A 75 -9.26 8.74 19.07
C SER A 75 -9.16 8.01 17.74
N PHE A 76 -8.24 8.41 16.88
CA PHE A 76 -7.99 7.82 15.58
C PHE A 76 -6.57 8.18 15.11
N ASP A 77 -6.02 7.35 14.26
CA ASP A 77 -4.82 7.62 13.49
C ASP A 77 -5.23 8.20 12.14
N TRP A 78 -4.33 8.98 11.51
CA TRP A 78 -4.60 9.59 10.22
C TRP A 78 -3.38 9.52 9.31
N ALA A 79 -3.63 9.52 8.01
CA ALA A 79 -2.60 9.66 7.00
C ALA A 79 -3.11 10.51 5.84
N ALA A 80 -2.19 11.20 5.17
CA ALA A 80 -2.46 11.89 3.92
C ALA A 80 -1.20 11.88 3.06
N GLY A 81 -1.36 12.04 1.75
CA GLY A 81 -0.22 12.07 0.86
C GLY A 81 -0.62 12.28 -0.59
N LEU A 82 0.40 12.16 -1.43
CA LEU A 82 0.24 12.17 -2.87
C LEU A 82 1.13 11.11 -3.50
N TRP A 83 0.69 10.59 -4.63
CA TRP A 83 1.43 9.70 -5.50
C TRP A 83 1.42 10.28 -6.91
N LEU A 84 2.57 10.29 -7.55
CA LEU A 84 2.77 10.77 -8.91
C LEU A 84 3.32 9.61 -9.73
N ALA A 85 2.72 9.35 -10.88
CA ALA A 85 3.13 8.31 -11.80
C ALA A 85 3.35 8.85 -13.21
N SER A 86 4.28 8.22 -13.92
CA SER A 86 4.52 8.40 -15.35
C SER A 86 4.73 7.04 -15.98
N PHE A 87 4.03 6.73 -17.05
CA PHE A 87 4.05 5.46 -17.77
C PHE A 87 3.72 5.67 -19.26
N ASP A 88 3.84 4.66 -20.09
CA ASP A 88 3.61 4.79 -21.55
C ASP A 88 2.20 5.30 -21.90
N GLY A 89 1.21 5.04 -21.03
CA GLY A 89 -0.17 5.51 -21.22
C GLY A 89 -0.41 6.98 -20.86
N GLY A 90 0.50 7.62 -20.11
CA GLY A 90 0.33 9.00 -19.63
C GLY A 90 0.93 9.26 -18.25
N ASN A 91 0.30 10.15 -17.51
CA ASN A 91 0.69 10.49 -16.15
C ASN A 91 -0.55 10.50 -15.25
N GLU A 92 -0.34 10.24 -13.96
CA GLU A 92 -1.36 10.23 -12.93
C GLU A 92 -0.87 10.91 -11.66
N LEU A 93 -1.73 11.69 -11.04
CA LEU A 93 -1.52 12.26 -9.72
C LEU A 93 -2.69 11.86 -8.83
N ASP A 94 -2.37 11.16 -7.75
CA ASP A 94 -3.33 10.84 -6.71
C ASP A 94 -3.08 11.69 -5.47
N ILE A 95 -4.16 12.18 -4.88
CA ILE A 95 -4.14 12.83 -3.57
C ILE A 95 -5.06 12.02 -2.67
N PHE A 96 -4.53 11.55 -1.55
CA PHE A 96 -5.27 10.68 -0.66
C PHE A 96 -5.23 11.15 0.80
N ALA A 97 -6.28 10.82 1.53
CA ALA A 97 -6.36 10.99 2.98
C ALA A 97 -7.17 9.87 3.62
N SER A 98 -6.80 9.49 4.83
CA SER A 98 -7.48 8.44 5.58
C SER A 98 -7.48 8.71 7.08
N ALA A 99 -8.43 8.07 7.77
CA ALA A 99 -8.47 7.97 9.22
C ALA A 99 -8.75 6.51 9.61
N SER A 100 -8.09 6.03 10.65
CA SER A 100 -8.27 4.67 11.14
C SER A 100 -8.46 4.64 12.65
N LYS A 101 -9.18 3.61 13.12
CA LYS A 101 -9.47 3.41 14.53
C LYS A 101 -9.54 1.92 14.85
N SER A 102 -8.88 1.52 15.94
CA SER A 102 -9.07 0.19 16.49
C SER A 102 -10.44 0.07 17.14
N LEU A 103 -11.25 -0.85 16.65
CA LEU A 103 -12.57 -1.20 17.20
C LEU A 103 -12.42 -2.21 18.33
N SER A 104 -11.39 -3.06 18.28
CA SER A 104 -11.01 -4.02 19.33
C SER A 104 -9.49 -4.31 19.20
N ASP A 105 -8.97 -5.19 20.06
CA ASP A 105 -7.55 -5.57 20.08
C ASP A 105 -7.06 -6.14 18.73
N ASN A 106 -7.96 -6.67 17.91
CA ASN A 106 -7.62 -7.34 16.65
C ASN A 106 -8.42 -6.84 15.44
N LEU A 107 -9.21 -5.77 15.57
CA LEU A 107 -10.05 -5.27 14.48
C LEU A 107 -9.88 -3.77 14.32
N ASP A 108 -9.45 -3.35 13.16
CA ASP A 108 -9.28 -1.96 12.80
C ASP A 108 -10.28 -1.56 11.70
N LEU A 109 -10.85 -0.36 11.83
CA LEU A 109 -11.68 0.28 10.82
C LEU A 109 -10.89 1.42 10.20
N SER A 110 -10.87 1.50 8.87
CA SER A 110 -10.33 2.65 8.14
C SER A 110 -11.38 3.22 7.20
N VAL A 111 -11.36 4.53 7.06
CA VAL A 111 -12.12 5.27 6.05
C VAL A 111 -11.19 6.25 5.38
N GLY A 112 -11.41 6.51 4.10
CA GLY A 112 -10.55 7.44 3.38
C GLY A 112 -11.14 7.86 2.06
N VAL A 113 -10.38 8.65 1.33
CA VAL A 113 -10.72 9.13 0.00
C VAL A 113 -9.45 9.29 -0.82
N THR A 114 -9.52 8.94 -2.10
CA THR A 114 -8.48 9.21 -3.09
C THR A 114 -9.09 10.02 -4.22
N SER A 115 -8.37 11.06 -4.66
CA SER A 115 -8.66 11.79 -5.88
C SER A 115 -7.60 11.44 -6.90
N TYR A 116 -8.03 10.87 -8.02
CA TYR A 116 -7.19 10.52 -9.17
C TYR A 116 -7.25 11.65 -10.19
N SER A 117 -6.13 12.02 -10.78
CA SER A 117 -6.04 13.00 -11.84
C SER A 117 -5.13 12.50 -12.94
N TYR A 118 -5.69 12.24 -14.12
CA TYR A 118 -5.00 11.74 -15.29
C TYR A 118 -4.67 12.88 -16.26
N PHE A 119 -3.46 12.89 -16.82
CA PHE A 119 -3.00 13.94 -17.73
C PHE A 119 -1.89 13.45 -18.67
N GLY A 120 -1.68 14.20 -19.78
CA GLY A 120 -0.52 14.00 -20.65
C GLY A 120 -0.59 12.79 -21.58
N GLY A 121 -1.77 12.34 -21.99
CA GLY A 121 -1.95 11.25 -22.95
C GLY A 121 -3.23 10.47 -22.73
N LEU A 122 -3.64 10.31 -21.50
CA LEU A 122 -4.98 9.82 -21.14
C LEU A 122 -5.99 10.95 -21.31
N THR A 123 -7.25 10.60 -21.46
CA THR A 123 -8.34 11.57 -21.42
C THR A 123 -8.24 12.27 -20.07
N ASP A 124 -8.17 13.61 -20.06
CA ASP A 124 -8.18 14.37 -18.83
C ASP A 124 -9.43 14.00 -18.03
N ALA A 125 -9.25 13.23 -16.98
CA ALA A 125 -10.30 12.78 -16.07
C ALA A 125 -9.86 13.02 -14.63
N ASN A 126 -10.83 13.35 -13.78
CA ASN A 126 -10.62 13.44 -12.34
C ASN A 126 -11.68 12.56 -11.69
N ASP A 127 -11.24 11.60 -10.93
CA ASP A 127 -12.11 10.66 -10.23
C ASP A 127 -11.93 10.85 -8.73
N LEU A 128 -13.01 10.66 -7.97
CA LEU A 128 -13.01 10.70 -6.52
C LEU A 128 -13.51 9.35 -5.99
N GLU A 129 -12.75 8.75 -5.11
CA GLU A 129 -13.04 7.43 -4.59
C GLU A 129 -12.99 7.42 -3.05
N PRO A 130 -14.11 7.60 -2.37
CA PRO A 130 -14.22 7.29 -0.95
C PRO A 130 -14.19 5.77 -0.73
N TYR A 131 -13.64 5.34 0.42
CA TYR A 131 -13.57 3.94 0.78
C TYR A 131 -13.79 3.69 2.27
N ILE A 132 -14.14 2.46 2.59
CA ILE A 132 -14.18 1.91 3.94
C ILE A 132 -13.51 0.54 3.93
N SER A 133 -12.71 0.24 4.95
CA SER A 133 -12.09 -1.08 5.10
C SER A 133 -12.03 -1.55 6.55
N LEU A 134 -12.01 -2.87 6.72
CA LEU A 134 -11.77 -3.55 7.98
C LEU A 134 -10.50 -4.38 7.87
N GLY A 135 -9.65 -4.29 8.87
CA GLY A 135 -8.38 -5.02 8.95
C GLY A 135 -8.25 -5.82 10.23
N THR A 136 -7.59 -6.96 10.16
CA THR A 136 -7.27 -7.80 11.32
C THR A 136 -5.94 -8.52 11.13
N ALA A 137 -5.27 -8.85 12.22
CA ALA A 137 -4.10 -9.73 12.21
C ALA A 137 -4.45 -11.05 12.89
N LEU A 138 -4.26 -12.15 12.19
CA LEU A 138 -4.57 -13.49 12.67
C LEU A 138 -3.39 -14.45 12.40
N GLY A 139 -2.75 -14.95 13.47
CA GLY A 139 -1.68 -15.94 13.35
C GLY A 139 -0.46 -15.48 12.54
N GLY A 140 -0.18 -14.18 12.50
CA GLY A 140 0.91 -13.59 11.72
C GLY A 140 0.54 -13.27 10.27
N ILE A 141 -0.72 -13.46 9.89
CA ILE A 141 -1.29 -13.04 8.60
C ILE A 141 -2.12 -11.77 8.84
N ASP A 142 -1.84 -10.73 8.08
CA ASP A 142 -2.64 -9.52 8.03
C ASP A 142 -3.74 -9.70 6.97
N LEU A 143 -4.99 -9.51 7.37
CA LEU A 143 -6.16 -9.65 6.50
C LEU A 143 -6.89 -8.32 6.41
N SER A 144 -7.38 -7.96 5.24
CA SER A 144 -8.32 -6.84 5.12
C SER A 144 -9.43 -7.12 4.11
N VAL A 145 -10.54 -6.41 4.29
CA VAL A 145 -11.62 -6.29 3.31
C VAL A 145 -11.99 -4.82 3.17
N GLY A 146 -12.08 -4.34 1.94
CA GLY A 146 -12.43 -2.95 1.62
C GLY A 146 -13.53 -2.87 0.56
N ALA A 147 -14.27 -1.76 0.63
CA ALA A 147 -15.21 -1.33 -0.41
C ALA A 147 -14.83 0.08 -0.83
N TYR A 148 -14.68 0.28 -2.11
CA TYR A 148 -14.25 1.53 -2.76
C TYR A 148 -15.34 1.95 -3.74
N TYR A 149 -15.85 3.15 -3.61
CA TYR A 149 -16.90 3.67 -4.45
C TYR A 149 -16.33 4.66 -5.45
N ASP A 150 -16.40 4.31 -6.72
CA ASP A 150 -15.97 5.19 -7.80
C ASP A 150 -17.09 6.18 -8.13
N GLU A 151 -16.79 7.48 -7.99
CA GLU A 151 -17.76 8.57 -8.25
C GLU A 151 -17.68 9.08 -9.71
N SER A 152 -16.83 8.46 -10.55
CA SER A 152 -16.64 8.90 -11.92
C SER A 152 -17.82 8.52 -12.83
N ASP A 153 -18.12 9.40 -13.79
CA ASP A 153 -19.10 9.12 -14.84
C ASP A 153 -18.62 8.00 -15.81
N ASN A 154 -17.32 7.65 -15.75
CA ASN A 154 -16.73 6.65 -16.62
C ASN A 154 -16.98 5.20 -16.19
N TYR A 155 -17.23 4.99 -14.89
CA TYR A 155 -17.42 3.67 -14.26
C TYR A 155 -18.82 3.46 -13.69
N ASP A 156 -19.81 4.29 -14.09
CA ASP A 156 -21.22 4.15 -13.72
C ASP A 156 -21.49 4.06 -12.20
N HIS A 157 -20.63 4.69 -11.38
CA HIS A 157 -20.73 4.66 -9.91
C HIS A 157 -20.57 3.24 -9.32
N ASP A 158 -19.59 2.49 -9.83
CA ASP A 158 -19.33 1.12 -9.43
C ASP A 158 -18.71 1.00 -8.02
N ILE A 159 -18.90 -0.16 -7.40
CA ILE A 159 -18.22 -0.51 -6.15
C ILE A 159 -17.16 -1.58 -6.45
N TYR A 160 -15.91 -1.23 -6.15
CA TYR A 160 -14.83 -2.18 -6.15
C TYR A 160 -14.66 -2.78 -4.74
N TRP A 161 -14.69 -4.10 -4.66
CA TRP A 161 -14.42 -4.87 -3.46
C TRP A 161 -13.02 -5.46 -3.50
N GLU A 162 -12.32 -5.41 -2.38
CA GLU A 162 -11.00 -5.97 -2.26
C GLU A 162 -10.84 -6.78 -0.98
N ILE A 163 -10.25 -7.97 -1.10
CA ILE A 163 -9.77 -8.75 0.03
C ILE A 163 -8.26 -8.90 -0.13
N THR A 164 -7.50 -8.57 0.91
CA THR A 164 -6.05 -8.78 0.94
C THR A 164 -5.64 -9.72 2.05
N ALA A 165 -4.55 -10.46 1.80
CA ALA A 165 -3.87 -11.28 2.80
C ALA A 165 -2.37 -11.03 2.69
N GLY A 166 -1.74 -10.58 3.77
CA GLY A 166 -0.31 -10.28 3.86
C GLY A 166 0.40 -11.20 4.85
N TYR A 167 1.61 -11.61 4.52
CA TYR A 167 2.51 -12.33 5.42
C TYR A 167 3.93 -11.80 5.25
N SER A 168 4.61 -11.58 6.37
CA SER A 168 6.01 -11.17 6.34
C SER A 168 6.88 -12.06 7.20
N MET A 169 8.10 -12.30 6.74
CA MET A 169 9.08 -13.15 7.40
C MET A 169 10.46 -12.51 7.35
N GLU A 170 11.10 -12.34 8.50
CA GLU A 170 12.50 -11.94 8.56
C GLU A 170 13.38 -13.05 7.98
N VAL A 171 14.18 -12.70 6.97
CA VAL A 171 15.15 -13.60 6.32
C VAL A 171 16.53 -13.43 6.93
N SER A 172 16.87 -12.19 7.29
CA SER A 172 18.07 -11.82 8.04
C SER A 172 17.83 -10.49 8.75
N GLY A 173 18.76 -10.06 9.61
CA GLY A 173 18.58 -8.85 10.43
C GLY A 173 18.32 -7.55 9.67
N ASN A 174 18.51 -7.54 8.33
CA ASN A 174 18.21 -6.39 7.49
C ASN A 174 17.36 -6.73 6.26
N MET A 175 16.80 -7.95 6.18
CA MET A 175 16.00 -8.39 5.04
C MET A 175 14.71 -9.05 5.53
N THR A 176 13.58 -8.61 4.98
CA THR A 176 12.26 -9.17 5.24
C THR A 176 11.60 -9.56 3.92
N LEU A 177 11.18 -10.81 3.79
CA LEU A 177 10.36 -11.29 2.69
C LEU A 177 8.89 -10.99 3.01
N GLY A 178 8.22 -10.27 2.12
CA GLY A 178 6.79 -10.02 2.14
C GLY A 178 6.09 -10.81 1.04
N LEU A 179 4.94 -11.38 1.37
CA LEU A 179 4.02 -12.00 0.42
C LEU A 179 2.66 -11.37 0.60
N THR A 180 2.02 -10.96 -0.49
CA THR A 180 0.66 -10.40 -0.47
C THR A 180 -0.18 -11.07 -1.52
N GLY A 181 -1.38 -11.52 -1.13
CA GLY A 181 -2.43 -11.96 -2.03
C GLY A 181 -3.55 -10.92 -2.08
N VAL A 182 -4.14 -10.72 -3.23
CA VAL A 182 -5.32 -9.88 -3.43
C VAL A 182 -6.39 -10.64 -4.21
N LEU A 183 -7.65 -10.43 -3.83
CA LEU A 183 -8.83 -10.74 -4.61
C LEU A 183 -9.58 -9.43 -4.79
N GLY A 184 -9.75 -8.99 -6.04
CA GLY A 184 -10.52 -7.83 -6.40
C GLY A 184 -11.77 -8.20 -7.20
N HIS A 185 -12.86 -7.48 -6.98
CA HIS A 185 -14.14 -7.71 -7.64
C HIS A 185 -14.87 -6.39 -7.87
N PHE A 186 -15.40 -6.18 -9.06
CA PHE A 186 -16.27 -5.05 -9.40
C PHE A 186 -17.72 -5.50 -9.42
N ASP A 187 -18.62 -4.74 -8.81
CA ASP A 187 -20.05 -5.08 -8.73
C ASP A 187 -20.74 -4.99 -10.11
N ASP A 188 -20.37 -4.00 -10.90
CA ASP A 188 -20.91 -3.75 -12.24
C ASP A 188 -19.78 -3.52 -13.26
N GLY A 189 -20.09 -3.68 -14.55
CA GLY A 189 -19.19 -3.37 -15.63
C GLY A 189 -18.51 -4.58 -16.29
N PRO A 190 -17.60 -4.34 -17.23
CA PRO A 190 -16.91 -5.39 -17.97
C PRO A 190 -15.75 -6.04 -17.19
N ARG A 191 -15.45 -5.55 -16.01
CA ARG A 191 -14.38 -6.06 -15.18
C ARG A 191 -14.95 -7.05 -14.19
N ASP A 192 -14.46 -8.26 -14.24
CA ASP A 192 -14.84 -9.33 -13.32
C ASP A 192 -13.91 -9.39 -12.09
N THR A 193 -13.89 -10.54 -11.46
CA THR A 193 -13.01 -10.87 -10.36
C THR A 193 -11.61 -11.18 -10.88
N TYR A 194 -10.59 -10.63 -10.26
CA TYR A 194 -9.20 -10.99 -10.50
C TYR A 194 -8.49 -11.40 -9.20
N TYR A 195 -7.35 -12.05 -9.35
CA TYR A 195 -6.48 -12.43 -8.23
C TYR A 195 -5.08 -11.89 -8.49
N GLY A 196 -4.37 -11.53 -7.44
CA GLY A 196 -2.98 -11.12 -7.55
C GLY A 196 -2.13 -11.70 -6.43
N VAL A 197 -0.88 -11.98 -6.74
CA VAL A 197 0.13 -12.40 -5.75
C VAL A 197 1.38 -11.58 -5.96
N THR A 198 1.85 -10.93 -4.91
CA THR A 198 3.11 -10.18 -4.90
C THR A 198 4.09 -10.79 -3.93
N ALA A 199 5.33 -10.94 -4.36
CA ALA A 199 6.46 -11.25 -3.50
C ALA A 199 7.47 -10.10 -3.56
N GLY A 200 7.88 -9.58 -2.40
CA GLY A 200 8.85 -8.50 -2.29
C GLY A 200 9.90 -8.79 -1.22
N LEU A 201 11.14 -8.40 -1.46
CA LEU A 201 12.23 -8.51 -0.50
C LEU A 201 12.65 -7.11 -0.04
N SER A 202 12.22 -6.72 1.16
CA SER A 202 12.61 -5.44 1.77
C SER A 202 14.02 -5.56 2.36
N ILE A 203 14.93 -4.70 1.90
CA ILE A 203 16.32 -4.65 2.31
C ILE A 203 16.58 -3.29 2.97
N ALA A 204 16.80 -3.27 4.28
CA ALA A 204 17.25 -2.07 4.99
C ALA A 204 18.69 -1.76 4.59
N ALA A 205 18.88 -0.83 3.67
CA ALA A 205 20.20 -0.37 3.21
C ALA A 205 20.87 0.57 4.24
N SER A 206 20.05 1.28 5.03
CA SER A 206 20.46 2.06 6.21
C SER A 206 19.28 2.20 7.16
N ASP A 207 19.45 2.94 8.27
CA ASP A 207 18.39 3.21 9.25
C ASP A 207 17.19 3.98 8.64
N SER A 208 17.41 4.69 7.53
CA SER A 208 16.38 5.53 6.88
C SER A 208 16.12 5.16 5.40
N ILE A 209 16.79 4.14 4.85
CA ILE A 209 16.64 3.76 3.45
C ILE A 209 16.30 2.28 3.34
N THR A 210 15.19 1.99 2.69
CA THR A 210 14.80 0.62 2.34
C THR A 210 14.69 0.48 0.82
N VAL A 211 15.23 -0.62 0.28
CA VAL A 211 15.12 -1.00 -1.13
C VAL A 211 14.34 -2.30 -1.23
N THR A 212 13.31 -2.32 -2.08
CA THR A 212 12.41 -3.47 -2.19
C THR A 212 12.21 -3.87 -3.65
N PRO A 213 13.04 -4.79 -4.19
CA PRO A 213 12.66 -5.51 -5.40
C PRO A 213 11.41 -6.37 -5.15
N HIS A 214 10.53 -6.43 -6.16
CA HIS A 214 9.30 -7.21 -6.08
C HIS A 214 8.91 -7.79 -7.44
N VAL A 215 8.07 -8.81 -7.39
CA VAL A 215 7.39 -9.40 -8.55
C VAL A 215 5.93 -9.61 -8.21
N THR A 216 5.06 -9.32 -9.17
CA THR A 216 3.61 -9.51 -9.04
C THR A 216 3.12 -10.37 -10.20
N HIS A 217 2.19 -11.27 -9.90
CA HIS A 217 1.46 -12.05 -10.89
C HIS A 217 -0.04 -11.82 -10.69
N ILE A 218 -0.70 -11.41 -11.77
CA ILE A 218 -2.16 -11.23 -11.83
C ILE A 218 -2.74 -12.42 -12.60
N ILE A 219 -3.85 -12.92 -12.13
CA ILE A 219 -4.62 -14.02 -12.71
C ILE A 219 -6.03 -13.52 -12.98
N ASP A 220 -6.57 -13.85 -14.13
CA ASP A 220 -7.89 -13.42 -14.57
C ASP A 220 -8.08 -11.87 -14.58
N GLY A 221 -7.00 -11.13 -14.84
CA GLY A 221 -7.07 -9.69 -15.04
C GLY A 221 -7.84 -9.31 -16.30
N ALA A 222 -8.16 -8.02 -16.45
CA ALA A 222 -8.90 -7.52 -17.63
C ALA A 222 -8.19 -7.80 -18.96
N ASP A 223 -6.85 -7.88 -18.92
CA ASP A 223 -5.99 -8.18 -20.07
C ASP A 223 -5.45 -9.62 -20.05
N GLY A 224 -5.99 -10.47 -19.15
CA GLY A 224 -5.56 -11.84 -18.91
C GLY A 224 -4.52 -11.97 -17.78
N ASP A 225 -3.78 -13.08 -17.81
CA ASP A 225 -2.72 -13.32 -16.82
C ASP A 225 -1.48 -12.49 -17.15
N GLU A 226 -0.99 -11.74 -16.17
CA GLU A 226 0.18 -10.87 -16.32
C GLU A 226 1.21 -11.10 -15.22
N THR A 227 2.48 -10.90 -15.55
CA THR A 227 3.58 -10.91 -14.58
C THR A 227 4.48 -9.72 -14.82
N PHE A 228 4.66 -8.93 -13.79
CA PHE A 228 5.51 -7.74 -13.84
C PHE A 228 6.40 -7.66 -12.61
N ALA A 229 7.48 -6.90 -12.71
CA ALA A 229 8.45 -6.76 -11.65
C ALA A 229 8.94 -5.31 -11.52
N GLY A 230 9.39 -4.98 -10.33
CA GLY A 230 9.87 -3.63 -10.06
C GLY A 230 10.80 -3.55 -8.87
N VAL A 231 11.20 -2.32 -8.58
CA VAL A 231 11.97 -1.97 -7.39
C VAL A 231 11.44 -0.68 -6.80
N LYS A 232 11.28 -0.64 -5.49
CA LYS A 232 10.92 0.57 -4.74
C LYS A 232 12.03 0.96 -3.79
N VAL A 233 12.20 2.27 -3.61
CA VAL A 233 13.12 2.85 -2.63
C VAL A 233 12.31 3.75 -1.71
N GLY A 234 12.39 3.50 -0.42
CA GLY A 234 11.72 4.29 0.59
C GLY A 234 12.72 5.03 1.48
N PHE A 235 12.34 6.23 1.88
CA PHE A 235 13.06 7.08 2.82
C PHE A 235 12.15 7.44 3.99
N GLY A 236 12.60 7.17 5.22
CA GLY A 236 11.92 7.54 6.47
C GLY A 236 12.68 8.66 7.20
N PHE A 237 11.94 9.60 7.82
CA PHE A 237 12.47 10.75 8.54
C PHE A 237 11.79 10.91 9.89
#